data_7bc1327c688f5bb4d775a8a9ef125827
#
_entry.id   7bc1327c688f5bb4d775a8a9ef125827
#
_cell.length_a   1.000
_cell.length_b   1.000
_cell.length_c   1.000
_cell.angle_alpha   90.00
_cell.angle_beta   90.00
_cell.angle_gamma   90.00
#
_symmetry.space_group_name_H-M   'P 1'
#
loop_
_entity.id
_entity.type
_entity.pdbx_description
1 polymer ?
#
loop_
_entity_poly.entity_id
_entity_poly.type
_entity_poly.pdbx_seq_one_letter_code
_entity_poly.pdbx_strand_id
1 'polypeptide(L)'
;GEVCTNGTRVFVQKSLYPAFIEKLVERTRNNIIIGDPMDPETNFGALISAKHQQLVQNYIDIGIKEGATLLHGGKALHPENAPDGFFTAPTIFGDCHDEMTICREEIFGPVMSVLCFEDEDEVIRRANDTELGLAAGVFTQDITRAHRVVHQMQAGICWINSYGASPAQMPVGGYKQSGIGRENGLSTLDHFTQIKAVYVGLQKLDSPF
;
A
#
# COMPACT_ATOMS: atom_id res chain seq x y z
N GLY A 1 8.70 -2.55 4.84
CA GLY A 1 7.83 -2.96 3.75
C GLY A 1 6.70 -3.89 4.14
N GLU A 2 6.65 -4.38 5.38
CA GLU A 2 5.58 -5.29 5.87
C GLU A 2 4.40 -4.50 6.44
N VAL A 3 3.82 -3.63 5.62
CA VAL A 3 2.61 -2.85 5.94
C VAL A 3 1.62 -2.97 4.78
N CYS A 4 0.40 -3.44 5.07
CA CYS A 4 -0.65 -3.69 4.08
C CYS A 4 -1.09 -2.45 3.29
N THR A 5 -0.83 -1.24 3.79
CA THR A 5 -1.15 0.02 3.10
C THR A 5 0.01 0.61 2.31
N ASN A 6 1.13 -0.09 2.18
CA ASN A 6 2.28 0.43 1.42
C ASN A 6 1.93 0.66 -0.06
N GLY A 7 2.48 1.75 -0.61
CA GLY A 7 2.39 2.07 -2.04
C GLY A 7 3.37 1.23 -2.87
N THR A 8 3.05 -0.03 -3.12
CA THR A 8 3.92 -0.98 -3.80
C THR A 8 3.94 -0.79 -5.31
N ARG A 9 2.85 -0.30 -5.90
CA ARG A 9 2.76 0.11 -7.31
C ARG A 9 2.72 1.63 -7.38
N VAL A 10 3.75 2.22 -7.96
CA VAL A 10 3.89 3.67 -8.07
C VAL A 10 3.79 4.07 -9.53
N PHE A 11 2.66 4.67 -9.89
CA PHE A 11 2.42 5.20 -11.23
C PHE A 11 2.94 6.62 -11.33
N VAL A 12 3.82 6.88 -12.29
CA VAL A 12 4.44 8.19 -12.51
C VAL A 12 4.15 8.67 -13.94
N GLN A 13 3.66 9.90 -14.06
CA GLN A 13 3.41 10.50 -15.39
C GLN A 13 4.70 10.55 -16.21
N LYS A 14 4.62 10.18 -17.47
CA LYS A 14 5.77 10.03 -18.39
C LYS A 14 6.72 11.23 -18.39
N SER A 15 6.19 12.44 -18.38
CA SER A 15 7.00 13.67 -18.35
C SER A 15 7.80 13.85 -17.06
N LEU A 16 7.37 13.26 -15.95
CA LEU A 16 8.03 13.34 -14.65
C LEU A 16 8.91 12.13 -14.35
N TYR A 17 8.75 11.04 -15.10
CA TYR A 17 9.34 9.74 -14.78
C TYR A 17 10.86 9.78 -14.58
N PRO A 18 11.67 10.37 -15.50
CA PRO A 18 13.13 10.39 -15.33
C PRO A 18 13.57 11.13 -14.05
N ALA A 19 13.02 12.32 -13.81
CA ALA A 19 13.36 13.12 -12.63
C ALA A 19 12.86 12.48 -11.32
N PHE A 20 11.73 11.80 -11.38
CA PHE A 20 11.19 11.05 -10.22
C PHE A 20 12.12 9.88 -9.84
N ILE A 21 12.52 9.07 -10.82
CA ILE A 21 13.42 7.93 -10.59
C ILE A 21 14.76 8.40 -10.01
N GLU A 22 15.37 9.43 -10.56
CA GLU A 22 16.63 9.98 -10.05
C GLU A 22 16.52 10.37 -8.57
N LYS A 23 15.52 11.17 -8.22
CA LYS A 23 15.28 11.62 -6.84
C LYS A 23 14.91 10.48 -5.91
N LEU A 24 14.12 9.52 -6.38
CA LEU A 24 13.72 8.35 -5.58
C LEU A 24 14.94 7.52 -5.18
N VAL A 25 15.79 7.19 -6.15
CA VAL A 25 17.00 6.39 -5.91
C VAL A 25 17.98 7.15 -5.02
N GLU A 26 18.22 8.44 -5.28
CA GLU A 26 19.08 9.29 -4.46
C GLU A 26 18.57 9.35 -3.01
N ARG A 27 17.28 9.62 -2.80
CA ARG A 27 16.68 9.71 -1.48
C ARG A 27 16.73 8.36 -0.74
N THR A 28 16.47 7.26 -1.42
CA THR A 28 16.56 5.93 -0.83
C THR A 28 17.98 5.62 -0.36
N ARG A 29 18.97 5.94 -1.18
CA ARG A 29 20.38 5.74 -0.85
C ARG A 29 20.86 6.58 0.32
N ASN A 30 20.43 7.84 0.39
CA ASN A 30 20.99 8.80 1.33
C ASN A 30 20.24 8.87 2.67
N ASN A 31 18.96 8.48 2.73
CA ASN A 31 18.11 8.69 3.88
C ASN A 31 17.68 7.40 4.59
N ILE A 32 17.89 6.22 4.00
CA ILE A 32 17.52 4.97 4.65
C ILE A 32 18.72 4.42 5.40
N ILE A 33 18.55 4.30 6.71
CA ILE A 33 19.53 3.77 7.66
C ILE A 33 19.01 2.43 8.18
N ILE A 34 19.70 1.36 7.77
CA ILE A 34 19.32 -0.01 8.09
C ILE A 34 20.13 -0.51 9.27
N GLY A 35 19.49 -1.10 10.27
CA GLY A 35 20.21 -1.63 11.42
C GLY A 35 19.33 -2.05 12.58
N ASP A 36 19.91 -2.04 13.77
CA ASP A 36 19.24 -2.34 15.02
C ASP A 36 18.09 -1.36 15.29
N PRO A 37 16.84 -1.85 15.46
CA PRO A 37 15.69 -0.98 15.75
C PRO A 37 15.77 -0.26 17.09
N MET A 38 16.68 -0.63 17.99
CA MET A 38 16.94 0.07 19.25
C MET A 38 17.88 1.27 19.08
N ASP A 39 18.55 1.39 17.94
CA ASP A 39 19.34 2.57 17.59
C ASP A 39 18.40 3.68 17.07
N PRO A 40 18.36 4.86 17.71
CA PRO A 40 17.50 5.98 17.31
C PRO A 40 17.78 6.51 15.88
N GLU A 41 18.95 6.27 15.33
CA GLU A 41 19.28 6.65 13.95
C GLU A 41 18.72 5.66 12.93
N THR A 42 18.42 4.41 13.32
CA THR A 42 17.84 3.40 12.44
C THR A 42 16.40 3.78 12.06
N ASN A 43 16.11 3.83 10.78
CA ASN A 43 14.77 4.08 10.26
C ASN A 43 14.22 2.97 9.37
N PHE A 44 14.98 1.86 9.25
CA PHE A 44 14.58 0.72 8.45
C PHE A 44 15.03 -0.59 9.11
N GLY A 45 14.07 -1.41 9.55
CA GLY A 45 14.28 -2.64 10.30
C GLY A 45 14.30 -3.91 9.47
N ALA A 46 14.41 -5.06 10.17
CA ALA A 46 14.40 -6.39 9.59
C ALA A 46 12.99 -6.84 9.18
N LEU A 47 12.92 -7.82 8.30
CA LEU A 47 11.73 -8.60 8.00
C LEU A 47 11.44 -9.60 9.16
N ILE A 48 10.19 -10.05 9.23
CA ILE A 48 9.71 -10.88 10.34
C ILE A 48 10.43 -12.24 10.48
N SER A 49 10.95 -12.82 9.39
CA SER A 49 11.58 -14.14 9.40
C SER A 49 12.47 -14.42 8.19
N ALA A 50 13.36 -15.40 8.32
CA ALA A 50 14.18 -15.90 7.19
C ALA A 50 13.32 -16.43 6.05
N LYS A 51 12.22 -17.11 6.36
CA LYS A 51 11.27 -17.62 5.34
C LYS A 51 10.68 -16.48 4.53
N HIS A 52 10.29 -15.40 5.20
CA HIS A 52 9.72 -14.24 4.51
C HIS A 52 10.79 -13.46 3.73
N GLN A 53 12.00 -13.33 4.26
CA GLN A 53 13.14 -12.76 3.52
C GLN A 53 13.38 -13.52 2.22
N GLN A 54 13.38 -14.86 2.27
CA GLN A 54 13.55 -15.68 1.07
C GLN A 54 12.41 -15.48 0.06
N LEU A 55 11.16 -15.37 0.55
CA LEU A 55 10.01 -15.08 -0.33
C LEU A 55 10.19 -13.74 -1.05
N VAL A 56 10.55 -12.69 -0.32
CA VAL A 56 10.80 -11.36 -0.90
C VAL A 56 11.95 -11.43 -1.92
N GLN A 57 13.03 -12.16 -1.61
CA GLN A 57 14.15 -12.34 -2.53
C GLN A 57 13.72 -13.05 -3.81
N ASN A 58 12.86 -14.06 -3.71
CA ASN A 58 12.32 -14.76 -4.88
C ASN A 58 11.52 -13.82 -5.79
N TYR A 59 10.69 -12.91 -5.22
CA TYR A 59 10.00 -11.90 -6.03
C TYR A 59 10.97 -10.93 -6.70
N ILE A 60 12.05 -10.55 -6.03
CA ILE A 60 13.10 -9.71 -6.64
C ILE A 60 13.71 -10.42 -7.85
N ASP A 61 14.04 -11.70 -7.71
CA ASP A 61 14.59 -12.51 -8.80
C ASP A 61 13.59 -12.66 -9.96
N ILE A 62 12.31 -12.84 -9.65
CA ILE A 62 11.22 -12.87 -10.66
C ILE A 62 11.15 -11.54 -11.40
N GLY A 63 11.15 -10.41 -10.70
CA GLY A 63 11.09 -9.09 -11.34
C GLY A 63 12.25 -8.85 -12.30
N ILE A 64 13.49 -9.24 -11.91
CA ILE A 64 14.67 -9.17 -12.78
C ILE A 64 14.47 -10.07 -14.01
N LYS A 65 14.00 -11.30 -13.81
CA LYS A 65 13.80 -12.29 -14.88
C LYS A 65 12.71 -11.87 -15.87
N GLU A 66 11.67 -11.18 -15.38
CA GLU A 66 10.58 -10.63 -16.20
C GLU A 66 10.98 -9.35 -16.94
N GLY A 67 12.17 -8.82 -16.70
CA GLY A 67 12.75 -7.69 -17.43
C GLY A 67 12.54 -6.33 -16.77
N ALA A 68 12.09 -6.28 -15.52
CA ALA A 68 12.08 -5.01 -14.77
C ALA A 68 13.51 -4.52 -14.52
N THR A 69 13.72 -3.22 -14.63
CA THR A 69 15.02 -2.59 -14.40
C THR A 69 15.26 -2.42 -12.89
N LEU A 70 16.21 -3.19 -12.33
CA LEU A 70 16.62 -3.02 -10.93
C LEU A 70 17.40 -1.71 -10.77
N LEU A 71 16.80 -0.71 -10.15
CA LEU A 71 17.38 0.62 -9.96
C LEU A 71 18.13 0.76 -8.63
N HIS A 72 17.71 0.03 -7.60
CA HIS A 72 18.32 0.05 -6.27
C HIS A 72 18.01 -1.24 -5.51
N GLY A 73 18.87 -1.63 -4.57
CA GLY A 73 18.66 -2.74 -3.65
C GLY A 73 18.89 -4.11 -4.27
N GLY A 74 17.89 -4.98 -4.19
CA GLY A 74 17.87 -6.29 -4.83
C GLY A 74 18.57 -7.43 -4.07
N LYS A 75 18.97 -7.22 -2.81
CA LYS A 75 19.74 -8.23 -2.06
C LYS A 75 19.42 -8.27 -0.58
N ALA A 76 19.65 -9.42 0.03
CA ALA A 76 19.71 -9.58 1.48
C ALA A 76 20.91 -8.82 2.06
N LEU A 77 20.75 -8.31 3.29
CA LEU A 77 21.79 -7.57 4.01
C LEU A 77 22.03 -8.19 5.37
N HIS A 78 23.25 -7.97 5.89
CA HIS A 78 23.66 -8.39 7.24
C HIS A 78 24.38 -7.23 7.93
N PRO A 79 23.60 -6.27 8.53
CA PRO A 79 24.20 -5.16 9.25
C PRO A 79 25.05 -5.63 10.45
N GLU A 80 26.20 -5.02 10.66
CA GLU A 80 27.11 -5.40 11.75
C GLU A 80 26.48 -5.22 13.14
N ASN A 81 25.63 -4.19 13.31
CA ASN A 81 24.92 -3.90 14.55
C ASN A 81 23.64 -4.74 14.77
N ALA A 82 23.26 -5.60 13.81
CA ALA A 82 22.11 -6.48 13.88
C ALA A 82 22.32 -7.77 13.07
N PRO A 83 23.37 -8.57 13.36
CA PRO A 83 23.81 -9.68 12.49
C PRO A 83 22.80 -10.82 12.36
N ASP A 84 21.91 -11.01 13.35
CA ASP A 84 20.90 -12.06 13.39
C ASP A 84 19.57 -11.66 12.72
N GLY A 85 19.46 -10.44 12.23
CA GLY A 85 18.26 -9.91 11.61
C GLY A 85 18.12 -10.32 10.13
N PHE A 86 16.87 -10.42 9.67
CA PHE A 86 16.54 -10.78 8.28
C PHE A 86 16.31 -9.53 7.45
N PHE A 87 17.37 -8.86 7.05
CA PHE A 87 17.29 -7.60 6.32
C PHE A 87 17.33 -7.82 4.79
N THR A 88 16.48 -7.09 4.09
CA THR A 88 16.51 -6.96 2.63
C THR A 88 16.67 -5.49 2.27
N ALA A 89 17.58 -5.18 1.37
CA ALA A 89 17.78 -3.82 0.91
C ALA A 89 16.46 -3.24 0.34
N PRO A 90 16.11 -1.98 0.62
CA PRO A 90 15.03 -1.31 -0.08
C PRO A 90 15.23 -1.43 -1.57
N THR A 91 14.29 -2.06 -2.26
CA THR A 91 14.42 -2.45 -3.66
C THR A 91 13.48 -1.64 -4.52
N ILE A 92 14.01 -1.04 -5.59
CA ILE A 92 13.25 -0.21 -6.53
C ILE A 92 13.42 -0.82 -7.92
N PHE A 93 12.29 -1.17 -8.53
CA PHE A 93 12.20 -1.53 -9.93
C PHE A 93 11.62 -0.38 -10.74
N GLY A 94 12.26 -0.06 -11.86
CA GLY A 94 11.75 0.81 -12.90
C GLY A 94 11.35 0.01 -14.15
N ASP A 95 10.79 0.74 -15.11
CA ASP A 95 10.33 0.19 -16.40
C ASP A 95 9.38 -1.00 -16.23
N CYS A 96 8.62 -0.99 -15.12
CA CYS A 96 7.64 -2.04 -14.84
C CYS A 96 6.41 -1.89 -15.76
N HIS A 97 5.78 -3.03 -16.05
CA HIS A 97 4.49 -3.08 -16.74
C HIS A 97 3.49 -3.97 -15.98
N ASP A 98 2.19 -3.77 -16.27
CA ASP A 98 1.09 -4.31 -15.47
C ASP A 98 1.06 -5.86 -15.41
N GLU A 99 1.63 -6.55 -16.39
CA GLU A 99 1.63 -8.02 -16.45
C GLU A 99 2.73 -8.68 -15.61
N MET A 100 3.70 -7.91 -15.12
CA MET A 100 4.77 -8.45 -14.28
C MET A 100 4.22 -8.98 -12.96
N THR A 101 4.72 -10.10 -12.50
CA THR A 101 4.34 -10.74 -11.23
C THR A 101 4.50 -9.77 -10.04
N ILE A 102 5.58 -9.00 -10.02
CA ILE A 102 5.84 -7.98 -8.99
C ILE A 102 4.86 -6.80 -9.00
N CYS A 103 4.06 -6.63 -10.07
CA CYS A 103 3.01 -5.64 -10.19
C CYS A 103 1.61 -6.20 -9.91
N ARG A 104 1.44 -7.52 -9.97
CA ARG A 104 0.16 -8.19 -9.76
C ARG A 104 0.00 -8.80 -8.37
N GLU A 105 1.08 -9.32 -7.81
CA GLU A 105 1.06 -10.05 -6.54
C GLU A 105 1.54 -9.18 -5.37
N GLU A 106 1.08 -9.49 -4.17
CA GLU A 106 1.47 -8.80 -2.94
C GLU A 106 2.77 -9.40 -2.39
N ILE A 107 3.88 -8.69 -2.58
CA ILE A 107 5.21 -9.12 -2.11
C ILE A 107 5.32 -9.06 -0.58
N PHE A 108 4.66 -8.08 0.03
CA PHE A 108 4.68 -7.78 1.47
C PHE A 108 6.11 -7.56 2.03
N GLY A 109 6.93 -6.86 1.26
CA GLY A 109 8.34 -6.59 1.56
C GLY A 109 8.78 -5.23 1.02
N PRO A 110 10.06 -4.86 1.21
CA PRO A 110 10.57 -3.55 0.84
C PRO A 110 10.88 -3.46 -0.67
N VAL A 111 9.89 -3.72 -1.49
CA VAL A 111 9.99 -3.70 -2.95
C VAL A 111 8.96 -2.75 -3.52
N MET A 112 9.40 -1.84 -4.37
CA MET A 112 8.59 -0.85 -5.07
C MET A 112 8.69 -1.07 -6.58
N SER A 113 7.55 -1.18 -7.24
CA SER A 113 7.43 -1.26 -8.69
C SER A 113 6.97 0.09 -9.25
N VAL A 114 7.81 0.73 -10.07
CA VAL A 114 7.50 2.03 -10.67
C VAL A 114 7.08 1.85 -12.11
N LEU A 115 5.86 2.32 -12.40
CA LEU A 115 5.21 2.22 -13.71
C LEU A 115 5.02 3.60 -14.30
N CYS A 116 5.21 3.72 -15.60
CA CYS A 116 4.97 4.95 -16.35
C CYS A 116 3.52 4.98 -16.86
N PHE A 117 2.91 6.19 -16.92
CA PHE A 117 1.61 6.40 -17.57
C PHE A 117 1.61 7.70 -18.36
N GLU A 118 0.69 7.83 -19.32
CA GLU A 118 0.57 9.01 -20.17
C GLU A 118 -0.58 9.93 -19.75
N ASP A 119 -1.77 9.39 -19.55
CA ASP A 119 -2.97 10.17 -19.22
C ASP A 119 -3.72 9.65 -17.97
N GLU A 120 -4.68 10.46 -17.51
CA GLU A 120 -5.42 10.24 -16.28
C GLU A 120 -6.35 9.02 -16.36
N ASP A 121 -7.05 8.84 -17.48
CA ASP A 121 -8.00 7.73 -17.65
C ASP A 121 -7.25 6.38 -17.71
N GLU A 122 -6.10 6.38 -18.37
CA GLU A 122 -5.19 5.23 -18.41
C GLU A 122 -4.76 4.82 -16.99
N VAL A 123 -4.24 5.77 -16.20
CA VAL A 123 -3.71 5.43 -14.88
C VAL A 123 -4.81 5.00 -13.92
N ILE A 124 -5.99 5.59 -13.96
CA ILE A 124 -7.14 5.18 -13.14
C ILE A 124 -7.54 3.74 -13.46
N ARG A 125 -7.66 3.42 -14.74
CA ARG A 125 -8.00 2.05 -15.19
C ARG A 125 -6.93 1.05 -14.73
N ARG A 126 -5.65 1.32 -14.96
CA ARG A 126 -4.53 0.44 -14.59
C ARG A 126 -4.38 0.30 -13.08
N ALA A 127 -4.51 1.38 -12.33
CA ALA A 127 -4.45 1.33 -10.87
C ALA A 127 -5.58 0.49 -10.25
N ASN A 128 -6.76 0.49 -10.88
CA ASN A 128 -7.89 -0.33 -10.48
C ASN A 128 -7.84 -1.79 -10.99
N ASP A 129 -6.97 -2.11 -11.93
CA ASP A 129 -6.81 -3.47 -12.47
C ASP A 129 -5.98 -4.35 -11.52
N THR A 130 -6.57 -4.68 -10.39
CA THR A 130 -6.03 -5.54 -9.35
C THR A 130 -7.17 -6.15 -8.55
N GLU A 131 -6.95 -7.32 -7.98
CA GLU A 131 -7.89 -7.96 -7.04
C GLU A 131 -7.89 -7.29 -5.66
N LEU A 132 -6.88 -6.50 -5.35
CA LEU A 132 -6.71 -5.80 -4.08
C LEU A 132 -7.30 -4.38 -4.15
N GLY A 133 -7.69 -3.85 -2.99
CA GLY A 133 -8.27 -2.52 -2.90
C GLY A 133 -8.26 -1.96 -1.47
N LEU A 134 -7.12 -2.07 -0.76
CA LEU A 134 -7.03 -1.52 0.59
C LEU A 134 -6.77 -0.02 0.57
N ALA A 135 -5.71 0.42 -0.10
CA ALA A 135 -5.24 1.79 -0.04
C ALA A 135 -4.77 2.32 -1.41
N ALA A 136 -4.97 3.60 -1.62
CA ALA A 136 -4.46 4.34 -2.77
C ALA A 136 -4.09 5.78 -2.36
N GLY A 137 -3.27 6.44 -3.17
CA GLY A 137 -2.92 7.84 -2.97
C GLY A 137 -2.70 8.56 -4.29
N VAL A 138 -3.00 9.85 -4.32
CA VAL A 138 -2.74 10.72 -5.48
C VAL A 138 -1.98 11.96 -5.03
N PHE A 139 -0.98 12.33 -5.83
CA PHE A 139 -0.16 13.52 -5.62
C PHE A 139 -0.31 14.45 -6.80
N THR A 140 -0.90 15.61 -6.59
CA THR A 140 -1.12 16.64 -7.60
C THR A 140 -1.35 18.01 -6.96
N GLN A 141 -0.98 19.08 -7.64
CA GLN A 141 -1.30 20.45 -7.22
C GLN A 141 -2.73 20.88 -7.60
N ASP A 142 -3.37 20.16 -8.52
CA ASP A 142 -4.76 20.39 -8.93
C ASP A 142 -5.71 19.62 -8.00
N ILE A 143 -6.34 20.33 -7.08
CA ILE A 143 -7.26 19.73 -6.09
C ILE A 143 -8.51 19.13 -6.76
N THR A 144 -8.98 19.70 -7.87
CA THR A 144 -10.12 19.17 -8.61
C THR A 144 -9.77 17.80 -9.21
N ARG A 145 -8.58 17.70 -9.82
CA ARG A 145 -8.04 16.43 -10.29
C ARG A 145 -7.89 15.43 -9.15
N ALA A 146 -7.32 15.84 -8.02
CA ALA A 146 -7.14 14.97 -6.86
C ALA A 146 -8.46 14.30 -6.44
N HIS A 147 -9.51 15.08 -6.26
CA HIS A 147 -10.83 14.56 -5.91
C HIS A 147 -11.43 13.67 -7.01
N ARG A 148 -11.31 14.07 -8.28
CA ARG A 148 -11.80 13.28 -9.41
C ARG A 148 -11.14 11.90 -9.47
N VAL A 149 -9.82 11.84 -9.25
CA VAL A 149 -9.05 10.58 -9.24
C VAL A 149 -9.43 9.71 -8.06
N VAL A 150 -9.41 10.23 -6.82
CA VAL A 150 -9.69 9.38 -5.63
C VAL A 150 -11.11 8.84 -5.62
N HIS A 151 -12.10 9.57 -6.17
CA HIS A 151 -13.47 9.08 -6.28
C HIS A 151 -13.63 7.91 -7.27
N GLN A 152 -12.68 7.73 -8.19
CA GLN A 152 -12.67 6.61 -9.13
C GLN A 152 -11.77 5.45 -8.67
N MET A 153 -10.93 5.66 -7.63
CA MET A 153 -10.11 4.60 -7.06
C MET A 153 -10.97 3.56 -6.32
N GLN A 154 -10.79 2.29 -6.66
CA GLN A 154 -11.44 1.16 -6.01
C GLN A 154 -10.62 0.70 -4.78
N ALA A 155 -10.43 1.60 -3.84
CA ALA A 155 -9.70 1.38 -2.60
C ALA A 155 -10.49 1.96 -1.41
N GLY A 156 -10.40 1.28 -0.27
CA GLY A 156 -11.15 1.67 0.93
C GLY A 156 -10.53 2.86 1.67
N ILE A 157 -9.25 3.12 1.45
CA ILE A 157 -8.52 4.26 2.01
C ILE A 157 -7.88 5.02 0.84
N CYS A 158 -8.14 6.33 0.74
CA CYS A 158 -7.51 7.16 -0.27
C CYS A 158 -6.92 8.42 0.36
N TRP A 159 -5.70 8.75 -0.03
CA TRP A 159 -5.02 9.99 0.39
C TRP A 159 -4.80 10.95 -0.78
N ILE A 160 -4.84 12.23 -0.49
CA ILE A 160 -4.48 13.32 -1.41
C ILE A 160 -3.27 14.03 -0.83
N ASN A 161 -2.16 14.09 -1.57
CA ASN A 161 -0.90 14.75 -1.22
C ASN A 161 -0.34 14.33 0.16
N SER A 162 -0.68 13.13 0.59
CA SER A 162 -0.24 12.48 1.82
C SER A 162 -0.26 10.98 1.62
N TYR A 163 0.34 10.22 2.53
CA TYR A 163 0.25 8.77 2.53
C TYR A 163 0.45 8.20 3.94
N GLY A 164 -0.33 7.17 4.29
CA GLY A 164 -0.15 6.42 5.54
C GLY A 164 -0.79 7.04 6.79
N ALA A 165 -1.29 8.29 6.74
CA ALA A 165 -1.98 8.89 7.87
C ALA A 165 -3.35 8.21 8.11
N SER A 166 -3.59 7.73 9.34
CA SER A 166 -4.83 7.04 9.72
C SER A 166 -5.28 7.49 11.13
N PRO A 167 -5.89 8.68 11.27
CA PRO A 167 -6.44 9.11 12.54
C PRO A 167 -7.61 8.21 12.96
N ALA A 168 -7.83 8.05 14.27
CA ALA A 168 -8.83 7.13 14.83
C ALA A 168 -10.28 7.38 14.35
N GLN A 169 -10.57 8.59 13.88
CA GLN A 169 -11.87 8.97 13.33
C GLN A 169 -12.08 8.55 11.88
N MET A 170 -10.98 8.21 11.18
CA MET A 170 -11.01 7.81 9.77
C MET A 170 -11.32 6.31 9.67
N PRO A 171 -12.43 5.91 9.03
CA PRO A 171 -12.71 4.50 8.79
C PRO A 171 -11.63 3.84 7.93
N VAL A 172 -11.21 2.65 8.34
CA VAL A 172 -10.17 1.84 7.67
C VAL A 172 -10.78 0.51 7.25
N GLY A 173 -10.49 0.10 6.03
CA GLY A 173 -10.91 -1.20 5.51
C GLY A 173 -10.75 -1.28 4.01
N GLY A 174 -10.80 -2.50 3.47
CA GLY A 174 -10.54 -2.76 2.06
C GLY A 174 -11.77 -2.79 1.18
N TYR A 175 -11.53 -2.69 -0.12
CA TYR A 175 -12.41 -3.08 -1.20
C TYR A 175 -11.93 -4.42 -1.76
N LYS A 176 -12.72 -5.05 -2.60
CA LYS A 176 -12.36 -6.28 -3.32
C LYS A 176 -11.85 -7.38 -2.36
N GLN A 177 -10.73 -8.04 -2.69
CA GLN A 177 -10.13 -9.10 -1.86
C GLN A 177 -9.39 -8.57 -0.62
N SER A 178 -9.22 -7.25 -0.48
CA SER A 178 -8.59 -6.67 0.72
C SER A 178 -9.49 -6.67 1.95
N GLY A 179 -10.73 -7.10 1.83
CA GLY A 179 -11.61 -7.39 2.96
C GLY A 179 -12.95 -6.68 2.93
N ILE A 180 -13.76 -6.98 3.95
CA ILE A 180 -15.10 -6.44 4.18
C ILE A 180 -15.11 -5.73 5.54
N GLY A 181 -16.11 -4.86 5.74
CA GLY A 181 -16.24 -4.10 6.98
C GLY A 181 -15.32 -2.89 7.06
N ARG A 182 -15.46 -2.15 8.16
CA ARG A 182 -14.64 -0.96 8.46
C ARG A 182 -14.29 -0.95 9.94
N GLU A 183 -13.02 -0.66 10.24
CA GLU A 183 -12.56 -0.34 11.59
C GLU A 183 -12.35 1.15 11.72
N ASN A 184 -12.16 1.63 12.93
CA ASN A 184 -12.08 3.05 13.27
C ASN A 184 -13.36 3.83 12.95
N GLY A 185 -13.46 5.05 13.49
CA GLY A 185 -14.65 5.88 13.35
C GLY A 185 -15.91 5.26 13.97
N LEU A 186 -17.03 5.92 13.79
CA LEU A 186 -18.32 5.47 14.33
C LEU A 186 -18.86 4.22 13.62
N SER A 187 -18.52 4.01 12.37
CA SER A 187 -18.97 2.85 11.58
C SER A 187 -18.53 1.50 12.14
N THR A 188 -17.47 1.48 12.96
CA THR A 188 -17.01 0.23 13.60
C THR A 188 -18.06 -0.33 14.57
N LEU A 189 -18.91 0.52 15.16
CA LEU A 189 -19.96 0.07 16.08
C LEU A 189 -20.95 -0.89 15.42
N ASP A 190 -21.21 -0.71 14.13
CA ASP A 190 -22.12 -1.58 13.38
C ASP A 190 -21.63 -3.05 13.32
N HIS A 191 -20.31 -3.27 13.47
CA HIS A 191 -19.72 -4.61 13.48
C HIS A 191 -19.67 -5.26 14.86
N PHE A 192 -19.75 -4.47 15.94
CA PHE A 192 -19.66 -4.94 17.32
C PHE A 192 -20.99 -4.89 18.07
N THR A 193 -22.07 -4.41 17.42
CA THR A 193 -23.41 -4.31 18.01
C THR A 193 -24.45 -4.93 17.09
N GLN A 194 -25.63 -5.20 17.68
CA GLN A 194 -26.80 -5.66 16.94
C GLN A 194 -27.96 -4.69 17.18
N ILE A 195 -28.63 -4.30 16.09
CA ILE A 195 -29.81 -3.47 16.18
C ILE A 195 -30.98 -4.32 16.69
N LYS A 196 -31.66 -3.84 17.75
CA LYS A 196 -32.90 -4.43 18.26
C LYS A 196 -34.03 -3.39 18.16
N ALA A 197 -35.09 -3.72 17.45
CA ALA A 197 -36.31 -2.92 17.45
C ALA A 197 -37.18 -3.33 18.65
N VAL A 198 -37.69 -2.31 19.38
CA VAL A 198 -38.64 -2.50 20.49
C VAL A 198 -39.83 -1.62 20.19
N TYR A 199 -41.01 -2.23 20.10
CA TYR A 199 -42.30 -1.53 20.00
C TYR A 199 -43.10 -1.71 21.27
N VAL A 200 -43.51 -0.61 21.86
CA VAL A 200 -44.35 -0.62 23.08
C VAL A 200 -45.74 -0.12 22.71
N GLY A 201 -46.73 -0.99 22.74
CA GLY A 201 -48.13 -0.64 22.58
C GLY A 201 -48.68 -0.06 23.90
N LEU A 202 -49.18 1.16 23.87
CA LEU A 202 -49.81 1.83 25.02
C LEU A 202 -51.35 1.65 25.06
N GLN A 203 -51.90 1.03 24.04
CA GLN A 203 -53.36 0.76 23.97
C GLN A 203 -53.60 -0.73 24.26
N LYS A 204 -54.83 -1.02 24.75
CA LYS A 204 -55.27 -2.40 24.95
C LYS A 204 -55.26 -3.13 23.59
N LEU A 205 -54.64 -4.27 23.57
CA LEU A 205 -54.64 -5.09 22.39
C LEU A 205 -56.03 -5.71 22.19
N ASP A 206 -56.73 -5.34 21.13
CA ASP A 206 -57.92 -6.05 20.70
C ASP A 206 -57.49 -7.35 20.00
N SER A 207 -57.65 -8.47 20.71
CA SER A 207 -57.41 -9.76 20.13
C SER A 207 -58.57 -10.14 19.20
N PRO A 208 -58.28 -10.49 17.96
CA PRO A 208 -59.31 -10.96 17.02
C PRO A 208 -59.79 -12.38 17.31
N PHE A 209 -59.25 -13.04 18.36
CA PHE A 209 -59.58 -14.40 18.78
C PHE A 209 -60.16 -14.43 20.20
#